data_b24c068c237ee5600aff6326694acd21
#
_entry.id   b24c068c237ee5600aff6326694acd21
#
_cell.length_a   1.000
_cell.length_b   1.000
_cell.length_c   1.000
_cell.angle_alpha   90.00
_cell.angle_beta   90.00
_cell.angle_gamma   90.00
#
_symmetry.space_group_name_H-M   'P 1'
#
loop_
_entity.id
_entity.type
_entity.pdbx_description
1 polymer ?
#
loop_
_entity_poly.entity_id
_entity_poly.type
_entity_poly.pdbx_seq_one_letter_code
_entity_poly.pdbx_strand_id
1 'polypeptide(L)'
;MIALLLVDVTNSFFLEGMPNNYPEASAVLEPLKKLLATARAADRVVVHAVERHYPGFNDFEWRKLPRHHFIGDPDAEFFDGFAPVGKREIVVGKRRFSAFFATDLALFLREQGVSQVVLAGVKTNVCIRATAQDAFANGFDVIVPHEATNSNRPHLAAASLEDIDRYIGKVVSLETALEMLA
;
A
#
# COMPACT_ATOMS: atom_id res chain seq x y z
N MET A 1 -8.18 -16.37 -5.82
CA MET A 1 -6.89 -15.84 -6.37
C MET A 1 -6.28 -14.87 -5.38
N ILE A 2 -4.94 -14.63 -5.48
CA ILE A 2 -4.19 -13.67 -4.69
C ILE A 2 -3.84 -12.44 -5.53
N ALA A 3 -3.86 -11.25 -4.92
CA ALA A 3 -3.46 -9.99 -5.55
C ALA A 3 -2.38 -9.29 -4.71
N LEU A 4 -1.56 -8.46 -5.36
CA LEU A 4 -0.61 -7.58 -4.68
C LEU A 4 -1.20 -6.17 -4.58
N LEU A 5 -1.25 -5.61 -3.38
CA LEU A 5 -1.62 -4.22 -3.12
C LEU A 5 -0.38 -3.44 -2.66
N LEU A 6 0.10 -2.53 -3.50
CA LEU A 6 1.17 -1.59 -3.18
C LEU A 6 0.57 -0.27 -2.72
N VAL A 7 0.85 0.11 -1.47
CA VAL A 7 0.24 1.29 -0.84
C VAL A 7 1.26 2.42 -0.72
N ASP A 8 0.94 3.55 -1.33
CA ASP A 8 1.66 4.81 -1.26
C ASP A 8 3.14 4.72 -1.66
N VAL A 9 3.46 3.94 -2.70
CA VAL A 9 4.82 3.89 -3.26
C VAL A 9 5.03 5.08 -4.20
N THR A 10 5.09 6.27 -3.60
CA THR A 10 5.16 7.57 -4.29
C THR A 10 6.39 8.38 -3.89
N ASN A 11 6.72 9.36 -4.70
CA ASN A 11 7.84 10.28 -4.43
C ASN A 11 7.74 10.95 -3.05
N SER A 12 6.53 11.21 -2.57
CA SER A 12 6.30 11.83 -1.27
C SER A 12 7.00 11.11 -0.12
N PHE A 13 7.07 9.77 -0.17
CA PHE A 13 7.69 8.96 0.88
C PHE A 13 9.14 8.60 0.59
N PHE A 14 9.52 8.43 -0.68
CA PHE A 14 10.79 7.79 -1.05
C PHE A 14 11.82 8.75 -1.66
N LEU A 15 11.40 9.93 -2.11
CA LEU A 15 12.33 10.92 -2.64
C LEU A 15 12.72 11.91 -1.55
N GLU A 16 14.02 12.15 -1.40
CA GLU A 16 14.58 13.06 -0.40
C GLU A 16 14.02 14.48 -0.57
N GLY A 17 13.69 15.13 0.55
CA GLY A 17 13.13 16.49 0.56
C GLY A 17 11.61 16.55 0.32
N MET A 18 10.95 15.45 0.04
CA MET A 18 9.50 15.41 -0.15
C MET A 18 8.72 15.38 1.19
N PRO A 19 7.44 15.80 1.21
CA PRO A 19 6.68 16.09 2.43
C PRO A 19 6.60 14.96 3.45
N ASN A 20 6.54 13.71 3.00
CA ASN A 20 6.37 12.54 3.87
C ASN A 20 7.62 11.66 3.96
N ASN A 21 8.75 12.09 3.36
CA ASN A 21 9.99 11.33 3.41
C ASN A 21 10.52 11.19 4.84
N TYR A 22 11.13 10.06 5.12
CA TYR A 22 11.82 9.76 6.38
C TYR A 22 13.01 8.81 6.10
N PRO A 23 14.07 8.85 6.93
CA PRO A 23 15.34 8.18 6.61
C PRO A 23 15.22 6.69 6.30
N GLU A 24 14.35 5.98 7.02
CA GLU A 24 14.20 4.52 6.90
C GLU A 24 13.25 4.10 5.76
N ALA A 25 12.60 5.06 5.08
CA ALA A 25 11.61 4.73 4.03
C ALA A 25 12.19 3.81 2.95
N SER A 26 13.42 4.09 2.50
CA SER A 26 14.08 3.34 1.42
C SER A 26 14.35 1.87 1.75
N ALA A 27 14.35 1.48 3.02
CA ALA A 27 14.63 0.09 3.42
C ALA A 27 13.61 -0.92 2.85
N VAL A 28 12.39 -0.49 2.54
CA VAL A 28 11.36 -1.38 1.99
C VAL A 28 11.39 -1.47 0.45
N LEU A 29 12.18 -0.65 -0.24
CA LEU A 29 12.15 -0.57 -1.71
C LEU A 29 12.55 -1.89 -2.38
N GLU A 30 13.62 -2.55 -1.93
CA GLU A 30 14.03 -3.83 -2.50
C GLU A 30 13.02 -4.96 -2.25
N PRO A 31 12.45 -5.13 -1.04
CA PRO A 31 11.30 -6.01 -0.83
C PRO A 31 10.11 -5.70 -1.76
N LEU A 32 9.72 -4.43 -1.90
CA LEU A 32 8.62 -4.02 -2.78
C LEU A 32 8.89 -4.34 -4.26
N LYS A 33 10.11 -4.11 -4.75
CA LYS A 33 10.52 -4.47 -6.12
C LYS A 33 10.39 -5.97 -6.37
N LYS A 34 10.84 -6.80 -5.42
CA LYS A 34 10.75 -8.27 -5.52
C LYS A 34 9.29 -8.72 -5.59
N LEU A 35 8.42 -8.21 -4.72
CA LEU A 35 6.99 -8.52 -4.74
C LEU A 35 6.34 -8.13 -6.06
N LEU A 36 6.62 -6.91 -6.55
CA LEU A 36 6.09 -6.42 -7.82
C LEU A 36 6.55 -7.27 -9.00
N ALA A 37 7.85 -7.60 -9.06
CA ALA A 37 8.41 -8.44 -10.11
C ALA A 37 7.80 -9.84 -10.11
N THR A 38 7.63 -10.45 -8.93
CA THR A 38 7.00 -11.77 -8.79
C THR A 38 5.53 -11.75 -9.22
N ALA A 39 4.76 -10.76 -8.76
CA ALA A 39 3.36 -10.62 -9.13
C ALA A 39 3.18 -10.42 -10.65
N ARG A 40 4.05 -9.61 -11.28
CA ARG A 40 4.07 -9.42 -12.74
C ARG A 40 4.41 -10.71 -13.49
N ALA A 41 5.41 -11.44 -13.05
CA ALA A 41 5.84 -12.70 -13.67
C ALA A 41 4.75 -13.79 -13.58
N ALA A 42 3.96 -13.80 -12.51
CA ALA A 42 2.87 -14.76 -12.28
C ALA A 42 1.50 -14.26 -12.80
N ASP A 43 1.47 -13.16 -13.56
CA ASP A 43 0.23 -12.52 -14.09
C ASP A 43 -0.82 -12.26 -13.00
N ARG A 44 -0.39 -11.89 -11.79
CA ARG A 44 -1.30 -11.53 -10.69
C ARG A 44 -1.88 -10.14 -10.90
N VAL A 45 -3.05 -9.90 -10.32
CA VAL A 45 -3.58 -8.55 -10.20
C VAL A 45 -2.68 -7.73 -9.28
N VAL A 46 -2.26 -6.55 -9.74
CA VAL A 46 -1.52 -5.57 -8.96
C VAL A 46 -2.34 -4.30 -8.82
N VAL A 47 -2.48 -3.83 -7.59
CA VAL A 47 -3.16 -2.57 -7.27
C VAL A 47 -2.15 -1.58 -6.72
N HIS A 48 -2.02 -0.45 -7.38
CA HIS A 48 -1.25 0.69 -6.91
C HIS A 48 -2.21 1.66 -6.20
N ALA A 49 -2.36 1.48 -4.89
CA ALA A 49 -3.21 2.35 -4.06
C ALA A 49 -2.40 3.57 -3.61
N VAL A 50 -2.74 4.72 -4.14
CA VAL A 50 -1.97 5.95 -3.93
C VAL A 50 -2.86 7.07 -3.41
N GLU A 51 -2.34 7.82 -2.45
CA GLU A 51 -3.05 8.99 -1.92
C GLU A 51 -3.11 10.08 -2.98
N ARG A 52 -4.29 10.70 -3.11
CA ARG A 52 -4.57 11.74 -4.12
C ARG A 52 -5.53 12.78 -3.56
N HIS A 53 -5.11 14.04 -3.53
CA HIS A 53 -5.95 15.17 -3.15
C HIS A 53 -6.20 16.11 -4.32
N TYR A 54 -7.36 16.77 -4.35
CA TYR A 54 -7.72 17.69 -5.43
C TYR A 54 -7.13 19.08 -5.16
N PRO A 55 -6.35 19.65 -6.11
CA PRO A 55 -5.86 21.03 -6.01
C PRO A 55 -7.04 22.01 -5.90
N GLY A 56 -6.86 23.04 -5.07
CA GLY A 56 -7.87 24.11 -4.93
C GLY A 56 -9.05 23.78 -4.01
N PHE A 57 -9.15 22.54 -3.50
CA PHE A 57 -10.24 22.15 -2.60
C PHE A 57 -9.71 21.87 -1.19
N ASN A 58 -10.57 22.07 -0.18
CA ASN A 58 -10.24 21.71 1.19
C ASN A 58 -10.37 20.19 1.40
N ASP A 59 -9.46 19.64 2.22
CA ASP A 59 -9.54 18.27 2.67
C ASP A 59 -9.59 18.20 4.20
N PHE A 60 -10.36 17.26 4.73
CA PHE A 60 -10.55 17.09 6.17
C PHE A 60 -9.25 16.66 6.87
N GLU A 61 -8.35 15.93 6.17
CA GLU A 61 -7.08 15.46 6.73
C GLU A 61 -6.15 16.61 7.11
N TRP A 62 -6.24 17.74 6.44
CA TRP A 62 -5.39 18.92 6.73
C TRP A 62 -5.65 19.58 8.09
N ARG A 63 -6.60 19.05 8.85
CA ARG A 63 -6.73 19.39 10.28
C ARG A 63 -5.63 18.77 11.15
N LYS A 64 -4.95 17.71 10.65
CA LYS A 64 -3.95 16.93 11.36
C LYS A 64 -2.64 16.77 10.57
N LEU A 65 -2.71 16.74 9.26
CA LEU A 65 -1.58 16.50 8.37
C LEU A 65 -1.27 17.75 7.54
N PRO A 66 -0.01 17.96 7.15
CA PRO A 66 0.33 18.98 6.17
C PRO A 66 -0.33 18.63 4.82
N ARG A 67 -0.43 19.64 3.95
CA ARG A 67 -0.90 19.43 2.57
C ARG A 67 0.13 18.64 1.78
N HIS A 68 -0.31 17.61 1.07
CA HIS A 68 0.54 16.70 0.31
C HIS A 68 -0.29 15.93 -0.74
N HIS A 69 0.38 15.23 -1.65
CA HIS A 69 -0.22 14.36 -2.68
C HIS A 69 -1.32 15.04 -3.52
N PHE A 70 -1.12 16.28 -3.90
CA PHE A 70 -2.02 16.90 -4.87
C PHE A 70 -1.86 16.26 -6.25
N ILE A 71 -2.97 15.98 -6.91
CA ILE A 71 -2.96 15.50 -8.29
C ILE A 71 -2.21 16.50 -9.18
N GLY A 72 -1.14 16.04 -9.82
CA GLY A 72 -0.27 16.82 -10.68
C GLY A 72 1.00 17.36 -10.01
N ASP A 73 1.13 17.22 -8.68
CA ASP A 73 2.35 17.60 -7.98
C ASP A 73 3.38 16.45 -7.99
N PRO A 74 4.69 16.77 -8.02
CA PRO A 74 5.75 15.76 -8.08
C PRO A 74 5.75 14.75 -6.92
N ASP A 75 5.30 15.15 -5.73
CA ASP A 75 5.21 14.26 -4.56
C ASP A 75 4.13 13.19 -4.71
N ALA A 76 3.10 13.47 -5.51
CA ALA A 76 2.01 12.53 -5.80
C ALA A 76 2.37 11.50 -6.87
N GLU A 77 3.45 11.68 -7.63
CA GLU A 77 3.87 10.74 -8.66
C GLU A 77 4.43 9.43 -8.09
N PHE A 78 4.36 8.35 -8.86
CA PHE A 78 4.96 7.08 -8.49
C PHE A 78 6.47 7.20 -8.30
N PHE A 79 6.99 6.55 -7.29
CA PHE A 79 8.43 6.41 -7.16
C PHE A 79 9.00 5.58 -8.32
N ASP A 80 10.23 5.90 -8.75
CA ASP A 80 10.85 5.28 -9.92
C ASP A 80 10.83 3.75 -9.87
N GLY A 81 10.39 3.12 -10.97
CA GLY A 81 10.24 1.68 -11.11
C GLY A 81 8.90 1.12 -10.58
N PHE A 82 8.03 1.95 -9.98
CA PHE A 82 6.75 1.48 -9.41
C PHE A 82 5.50 1.97 -10.15
N ALA A 83 5.65 2.69 -11.25
CA ALA A 83 4.51 3.02 -12.08
C ALA A 83 3.88 1.75 -12.69
N PRO A 84 2.55 1.70 -12.86
CA PRO A 84 1.89 0.58 -13.53
C PRO A 84 2.34 0.47 -14.98
N VAL A 85 2.66 -0.73 -15.42
CA VAL A 85 3.12 -1.00 -16.81
C VAL A 85 2.39 -2.19 -17.46
N GLY A 86 1.74 -3.02 -16.66
CA GLY A 86 1.09 -4.25 -17.09
C GLY A 86 -0.41 -4.11 -17.33
N LYS A 87 -0.99 -5.06 -18.07
CA LYS A 87 -2.44 -5.10 -18.33
C LYS A 87 -3.26 -5.49 -17.10
N ARG A 88 -2.64 -6.11 -16.09
CA ARG A 88 -3.29 -6.53 -14.85
C ARG A 88 -2.95 -5.61 -13.67
N GLU A 89 -2.58 -4.38 -13.97
CA GLU A 89 -2.24 -3.37 -12.99
C GLU A 89 -3.24 -2.22 -13.04
N ILE A 90 -3.77 -1.82 -11.90
CA ILE A 90 -4.69 -0.68 -11.77
C ILE A 90 -4.16 0.33 -10.76
N VAL A 91 -4.61 1.57 -10.89
CA VAL A 91 -4.38 2.63 -9.92
C VAL A 91 -5.66 2.91 -9.17
N VAL A 92 -5.60 2.88 -7.84
CA VAL A 92 -6.68 3.30 -6.95
C VAL A 92 -6.26 4.58 -6.25
N GLY A 93 -6.89 5.68 -6.61
CA GLY A 93 -6.72 6.97 -5.95
C GLY A 93 -7.52 6.99 -4.64
N LYS A 94 -6.85 6.96 -3.51
CA LYS A 94 -7.50 7.05 -2.20
C LYS A 94 -7.33 8.44 -1.59
N ARG A 95 -8.38 8.93 -0.92
CA ARG A 95 -8.37 10.22 -0.21
C ARG A 95 -8.29 10.07 1.30
N ARG A 96 -8.12 8.84 1.78
CA ARG A 96 -7.95 8.49 3.20
C ARG A 96 -6.93 7.37 3.28
N PHE A 97 -6.56 6.99 4.48
CA PHE A 97 -5.48 6.01 4.69
C PHE A 97 -5.77 4.64 4.08
N SER A 98 -7.01 4.17 4.17
CA SER A 98 -7.39 2.88 3.61
C SER A 98 -7.62 2.95 2.10
N ALA A 99 -7.08 1.97 1.38
CA ALA A 99 -7.32 1.79 -0.05
C ALA A 99 -8.78 1.38 -0.36
N PHE A 100 -9.50 0.87 0.61
CA PHE A 100 -10.91 0.44 0.44
C PHE A 100 -11.91 1.54 0.78
N PHE A 101 -11.50 2.57 1.54
CA PHE A 101 -12.44 3.59 2.00
C PHE A 101 -12.89 4.50 0.84
N ALA A 102 -14.17 4.48 0.54
CA ALA A 102 -14.80 5.28 -0.52
C ALA A 102 -14.16 5.09 -1.91
N THR A 103 -13.70 3.88 -2.20
CA THR A 103 -13.21 3.43 -3.50
C THR A 103 -14.01 2.21 -3.96
N ASP A 104 -13.86 1.83 -5.22
CA ASP A 104 -14.46 0.62 -5.79
C ASP A 104 -13.56 -0.62 -5.68
N LEU A 105 -12.45 -0.53 -4.94
CA LEU A 105 -11.43 -1.60 -4.87
C LEU A 105 -12.02 -2.95 -4.46
N ALA A 106 -12.91 -2.99 -3.47
CA ALA A 106 -13.52 -4.24 -3.02
C ALA A 106 -14.39 -4.89 -4.12
N LEU A 107 -15.13 -4.09 -4.86
CA LEU A 107 -15.91 -4.55 -6.02
C LEU A 107 -14.99 -5.12 -7.08
N PHE A 108 -13.98 -4.34 -7.49
CA PHE A 108 -13.02 -4.76 -8.51
C PHE A 108 -12.32 -6.09 -8.15
N LEU A 109 -11.78 -6.22 -6.96
CA LEU A 109 -11.09 -7.44 -6.53
C LEU A 109 -12.00 -8.67 -6.57
N ARG A 110 -13.27 -8.53 -6.14
CA ARG A 110 -14.25 -9.63 -6.20
C ARG A 110 -14.57 -10.02 -7.63
N GLU A 111 -14.75 -9.07 -8.53
CA GLU A 111 -14.96 -9.34 -9.97
C GLU A 111 -13.79 -10.08 -10.61
N GLN A 112 -12.57 -9.84 -10.10
CA GLN A 112 -11.38 -10.59 -10.52
C GLN A 112 -11.23 -11.95 -9.81
N GLY A 113 -12.18 -12.36 -8.95
CA GLY A 113 -12.11 -13.59 -8.17
C GLY A 113 -11.00 -13.61 -7.13
N VAL A 114 -10.51 -12.46 -6.69
CA VAL A 114 -9.52 -12.31 -5.64
C VAL A 114 -10.18 -12.56 -4.29
N SER A 115 -9.54 -13.40 -3.46
CA SER A 115 -9.94 -13.66 -2.08
C SER A 115 -8.83 -13.37 -1.07
N GLN A 116 -7.58 -13.22 -1.55
CA GLN A 116 -6.41 -12.97 -0.72
C GLN A 116 -5.63 -11.76 -1.24
N VAL A 117 -5.10 -10.94 -0.34
CA VAL A 117 -4.31 -9.77 -0.69
C VAL A 117 -2.98 -9.76 0.05
N VAL A 118 -1.88 -9.65 -0.70
CA VAL A 118 -0.57 -9.31 -0.15
C VAL A 118 -0.50 -7.78 -0.10
N LEU A 119 -0.35 -7.24 1.10
CA LEU A 119 -0.37 -5.80 1.35
C LEU A 119 1.02 -5.31 1.74
N ALA A 120 1.59 -4.42 0.94
CA ALA A 120 2.94 -3.89 1.13
C ALA A 120 3.00 -2.37 0.84
N GLY A 121 4.01 -1.68 1.35
CA GLY A 121 4.17 -0.22 1.19
C GLY A 121 4.25 0.51 2.52
N VAL A 122 3.79 1.76 2.57
CA VAL A 122 3.99 2.65 3.72
C VAL A 122 2.71 3.44 4.08
N LYS A 123 2.58 3.92 5.34
CA LYS A 123 3.35 3.53 6.55
C LYS A 123 2.60 2.40 7.26
N THR A 124 3.34 1.48 7.88
CA THR A 124 2.76 0.31 8.57
C THR A 124 1.61 0.66 9.51
N ASN A 125 1.82 1.63 10.39
CA ASN A 125 0.84 2.02 11.42
C ASN A 125 -0.26 2.99 10.93
N VAL A 126 -0.27 3.35 9.66
CA VAL A 126 -1.24 4.29 9.07
C VAL A 126 -1.96 3.62 7.90
N CYS A 127 -1.47 3.79 6.67
CA CYS A 127 -2.17 3.33 5.47
C CYS A 127 -2.22 1.80 5.37
N ILE A 128 -1.13 1.09 5.73
CA ILE A 128 -1.11 -0.38 5.73
C ILE A 128 -2.10 -0.92 6.76
N ARG A 129 -2.05 -0.46 8.01
CA ARG A 129 -2.98 -0.91 9.06
C ARG A 129 -4.44 -0.62 8.71
N ALA A 130 -4.73 0.58 8.22
CA ALA A 130 -6.09 0.96 7.82
C ALA A 130 -6.59 0.11 6.64
N THR A 131 -5.75 -0.12 5.64
CA THR A 131 -6.09 -0.97 4.48
C THR A 131 -6.27 -2.44 4.89
N ALA A 132 -5.43 -2.96 5.77
CA ALA A 132 -5.56 -4.32 6.30
C ALA A 132 -6.89 -4.52 7.03
N GLN A 133 -7.26 -3.57 7.90
CA GLN A 133 -8.53 -3.60 8.63
C GLN A 133 -9.74 -3.64 7.69
N ASP A 134 -9.74 -2.77 6.68
CA ASP A 134 -10.86 -2.70 5.74
C ASP A 134 -10.86 -3.87 4.76
N ALA A 135 -9.70 -4.41 4.36
CA ALA A 135 -9.62 -5.64 3.57
C ALA A 135 -10.28 -6.81 4.31
N PHE A 136 -9.93 -7.01 5.58
CA PHE A 136 -10.54 -8.00 6.45
C PHE A 136 -12.06 -7.79 6.59
N ALA A 137 -12.50 -6.55 6.86
CA ALA A 137 -13.92 -6.22 6.99
C ALA A 137 -14.70 -6.46 5.68
N ASN A 138 -14.03 -6.43 4.53
CA ASN A 138 -14.59 -6.77 3.22
C ASN A 138 -14.49 -8.26 2.87
N GLY A 139 -13.96 -9.12 3.75
CA GLY A 139 -13.88 -10.56 3.58
C GLY A 139 -12.68 -11.05 2.77
N PHE A 140 -11.60 -10.26 2.70
CA PHE A 140 -10.34 -10.71 2.09
C PHE A 140 -9.39 -11.26 3.15
N ASP A 141 -8.69 -12.35 2.82
CA ASP A 141 -7.54 -12.82 3.60
C ASP A 141 -6.37 -11.85 3.41
N VAL A 142 -5.85 -11.32 4.52
CA VAL A 142 -4.78 -10.31 4.51
C VAL A 142 -3.44 -10.96 4.83
N ILE A 143 -2.44 -10.68 4.02
CA ILE A 143 -1.05 -11.15 4.18
C ILE A 143 -0.14 -9.92 4.14
N VAL A 144 0.67 -9.72 5.17
CA VAL A 144 1.60 -8.59 5.27
C VAL A 144 3.03 -9.10 5.43
N PRO A 145 3.88 -8.99 4.41
CA PRO A 145 5.30 -9.27 4.56
C PRO A 145 5.98 -8.15 5.36
N HIS A 146 6.48 -8.48 6.55
CA HIS A 146 6.97 -7.48 7.50
C HIS A 146 8.17 -6.67 6.99
N GLU A 147 8.99 -7.23 6.09
CA GLU A 147 10.11 -6.51 5.48
C GLU A 147 9.69 -5.53 4.37
N ALA A 148 8.46 -5.65 3.87
CA ALA A 148 7.94 -4.81 2.78
C ALA A 148 7.06 -3.65 3.29
N THR A 149 7.14 -3.34 4.59
CA THR A 149 6.47 -2.19 5.20
C THR A 149 7.28 -1.65 6.37
N ASN A 150 7.27 -0.34 6.56
CA ASN A 150 7.88 0.29 7.73
C ASN A 150 7.20 1.62 8.10
N SER A 151 7.74 2.30 9.09
CA SER A 151 7.26 3.60 9.55
C SER A 151 8.37 4.38 10.24
N ASN A 152 8.28 5.71 10.21
CA ASN A 152 9.10 6.61 11.04
C ASN A 152 8.76 6.53 12.55
N ARG A 153 7.91 5.60 12.96
CA ARG A 153 7.54 5.29 14.34
C ARG A 153 7.65 3.77 14.56
N PRO A 154 8.87 3.22 14.75
CA PRO A 154 9.08 1.76 14.79
C PRO A 154 8.22 1.03 15.82
N HIS A 155 8.01 1.62 17.00
CA HIS A 155 7.16 1.02 18.05
C HIS A 155 5.68 0.93 17.64
N LEU A 156 5.16 1.92 16.88
CA LEU A 156 3.80 1.87 16.35
C LEU A 156 3.69 0.89 15.18
N ALA A 157 4.74 0.76 14.36
CA ALA A 157 4.80 -0.25 13.32
C ALA A 157 4.75 -1.66 13.92
N ALA A 158 5.57 -1.93 14.94
CA ALA A 158 5.59 -3.22 15.64
C ALA A 158 4.22 -3.57 16.25
N ALA A 159 3.61 -2.63 16.98
CA ALA A 159 2.28 -2.82 17.55
C ALA A 159 1.22 -3.06 16.47
N SER A 160 1.31 -2.37 15.32
CA SER A 160 0.37 -2.56 14.21
C SER A 160 0.52 -3.93 13.55
N LEU A 161 1.75 -4.42 13.39
CA LEU A 161 1.98 -5.77 12.87
C LEU A 161 1.48 -6.85 13.85
N GLU A 162 1.68 -6.65 15.15
CA GLU A 162 1.13 -7.55 16.18
C GLU A 162 -0.40 -7.60 16.13
N ASP A 163 -1.07 -6.45 16.04
CA ASP A 163 -2.53 -6.38 15.90
C ASP A 163 -3.03 -7.06 14.61
N ILE A 164 -2.32 -6.83 13.49
CA ILE A 164 -2.67 -7.45 12.21
C ILE A 164 -2.55 -8.98 12.31
N ASP A 165 -1.45 -9.49 12.84
CA ASP A 165 -1.22 -10.93 12.95
C ASP A 165 -2.22 -11.61 13.88
N ARG A 166 -2.59 -10.94 14.97
CA ARG A 166 -3.49 -11.49 15.99
C ARG A 166 -4.97 -11.49 15.58
N TYR A 167 -5.43 -10.46 14.84
CA TYR A 167 -6.86 -10.19 14.70
C TYR A 167 -7.35 -9.98 13.26
N ILE A 168 -6.46 -9.74 12.29
CA ILE A 168 -6.86 -9.29 10.96
C ILE A 168 -6.42 -10.28 9.88
N GLY A 169 -5.17 -10.74 9.91
CA GLY A 169 -4.59 -11.55 8.85
C GLY A 169 -3.35 -12.29 9.30
N LYS A 170 -2.35 -12.37 8.43
CA LYS A 170 -1.06 -13.02 8.73
C LYS A 170 0.09 -12.08 8.43
N VAL A 171 0.99 -11.91 9.38
CA VAL A 171 2.28 -11.29 9.16
C VAL A 171 3.29 -12.40 8.84
N VAL A 172 3.94 -12.28 7.70
CA VAL A 172 4.82 -13.33 7.17
C VAL A 172 6.19 -12.76 6.79
N SER A 173 7.16 -13.62 6.47
CA SER A 173 8.41 -13.20 5.86
C SER A 173 8.20 -12.80 4.39
N LEU A 174 9.13 -12.01 3.85
CA LEU A 174 9.15 -11.69 2.42
C LEU A 174 9.19 -12.95 1.56
N GLU A 175 10.01 -13.94 1.92
CA GLU A 175 10.14 -15.21 1.21
C GLU A 175 8.79 -15.93 1.10
N THR A 176 8.08 -16.08 2.20
CA THR A 176 6.73 -16.67 2.22
C THR A 176 5.76 -15.91 1.31
N ALA A 177 5.78 -14.58 1.34
CA ALA A 177 4.90 -13.78 0.49
C ALA A 177 5.24 -13.92 -1.01
N LEU A 178 6.53 -14.04 -1.36
CA LEU A 178 6.98 -14.30 -2.73
C LEU A 178 6.50 -15.68 -3.23
N GLU A 179 6.62 -16.72 -2.41
CA GLU A 179 6.12 -18.07 -2.72
C GLU A 179 4.59 -18.07 -2.95
N MET A 180 3.84 -17.34 -2.14
CA MET A 180 2.38 -17.22 -2.28
C MET A 180 1.96 -16.47 -3.56
N LEU A 181 2.77 -15.49 -4.00
CA LEU A 181 2.51 -14.72 -5.22
C LEU A 181 2.94 -15.46 -6.50
N ALA A 182 3.94 -16.30 -6.42
CA ALA A 182 4.40 -17.11 -7.56
C ALA A 182 3.32 -18.13 -7.95
#